data_e50c73c028994d8ac9fa85bcdaae3539
#
_entry.id   e50c73c028994d8ac9fa85bcdaae3539
#
_cell.length_a   1.000
_cell.length_b   1.000
_cell.length_c   1.000
_cell.angle_alpha   90.00
_cell.angle_beta   90.00
_cell.angle_gamma   90.00
#
_symmetry.space_group_name_H-M   'P 1'
#
loop_
_entity.id
_entity.type
_entity.pdbx_description
1 polymer ?
#
loop_
_entity_poly.entity_id
_entity_poly.type
_entity_poly.pdbx_seq_one_letter_code
_entity_poly.pdbx_strand_id
1 'polypeptide(L)'
;MRFLKRTLWTPVLAGLLFAAGAEAQTFFYNEIAKDGRIYVFASASRYDAFTKSDGAELGKAIERRSYGPNGETVVFDSEDAINLYNFKHGLPGESFSMPEESEKSDSPSGKFSGLMFGDYYWYYERHQDGISGTDPTPVEGQHGLWFRRIYFSYDFTYSESLTTRFRLEMNSNGEFTGGDLTPYVKDAYVKWTYTGKQQLTLGIHPTLTFDWLDGFWGLRHIEKTPADLYRLDSSRDFGFSINGPAPIDGLSYAAQFGNESGNGSETQEGKILRLEGRYERNPGLALEGFYSWGTRPAGEDRQTAQGVAGVRNNVGRVGGQYLWQQRRSGQEAVPDQTISVWSGFGVWEFLPKKANLFLRADSVTGDLGGVETGLPGAEGIDYWLLSSQSPFTTWILGGEWYLHPAVRLSPNLEMVRYESEPDPTNFPGRRQDSLLRLTFFWTF
;
A
#
# COMPACT_ATOMS: atom_id res chain seq x y z
N MET A 1 62.71 -10.71 14.87
CA MET A 1 62.25 -10.48 16.24
C MET A 1 61.54 -9.14 16.31
N ARG A 2 60.19 -9.12 16.24
CA ARG A 2 59.26 -8.14 16.79
C ARG A 2 57.84 -8.54 16.38
N PHE A 3 57.13 -9.09 17.34
CA PHE A 3 55.72 -9.45 17.24
C PHE A 3 54.86 -8.16 17.25
N LEU A 4 54.03 -7.97 16.24
CA LEU A 4 52.91 -7.01 16.27
C LEU A 4 51.64 -7.76 16.61
N LYS A 5 51.13 -7.51 17.79
CA LYS A 5 49.80 -7.97 18.25
C LYS A 5 48.69 -7.30 17.39
N ARG A 6 47.92 -8.07 16.66
CA ARG A 6 46.65 -7.64 16.08
C ARG A 6 45.57 -7.70 17.17
N THR A 7 45.11 -6.56 17.59
CA THR A 7 43.94 -6.42 18.45
C THR A 7 42.68 -6.59 17.56
N LEU A 8 41.97 -7.68 17.74
CA LEU A 8 40.65 -7.91 17.20
C LEU A 8 39.65 -6.99 17.92
N TRP A 9 39.09 -6.04 17.20
CA TRP A 9 37.89 -5.31 17.63
C TRP A 9 36.68 -6.10 17.20
N THR A 10 36.07 -6.80 18.11
CA THR A 10 34.70 -7.33 17.98
C THR A 10 33.72 -6.21 18.32
N PRO A 11 32.83 -5.79 17.42
CA PRO A 11 31.70 -4.97 17.84
C PRO A 11 30.70 -5.86 18.59
N VAL A 12 30.57 -5.60 19.88
CA VAL A 12 29.45 -6.12 20.69
C VAL A 12 28.21 -5.41 20.21
N LEU A 13 27.40 -6.12 19.43
CA LEU A 13 26.02 -5.73 19.13
C LEU A 13 25.22 -5.98 20.41
N ALA A 14 25.09 -4.95 21.24
CA ALA A 14 24.16 -4.94 22.37
C ALA A 14 22.75 -4.94 21.79
N GLY A 15 22.14 -6.12 21.67
CA GLY A 15 20.73 -6.28 21.41
C GLY A 15 19.92 -5.71 22.57
N LEU A 16 19.40 -4.51 22.40
CA LEU A 16 18.29 -4.00 23.19
C LEU A 16 17.04 -4.79 22.81
N LEU A 17 16.89 -5.97 23.42
CA LEU A 17 15.60 -6.63 23.57
C LEU A 17 14.78 -5.77 24.55
N PHE A 18 14.07 -4.77 24.03
CA PHE A 18 12.89 -4.29 24.69
C PHE A 18 11.85 -5.42 24.58
N ALA A 19 11.75 -6.21 25.63
CA ALA A 19 10.55 -6.97 25.90
C ALA A 19 9.45 -5.92 26.15
N ALA A 20 8.78 -5.48 25.08
CA ALA A 20 7.45 -4.92 25.20
C ALA A 20 6.60 -6.07 25.75
N GLY A 21 6.35 -6.04 27.05
CA GLY A 21 5.35 -6.88 27.66
C GLY A 21 4.06 -6.61 26.89
N ALA A 22 3.58 -7.59 26.14
CA ALA A 22 2.20 -7.64 25.76
C ALA A 22 1.46 -7.73 27.09
N GLU A 23 0.99 -6.60 27.62
CA GLU A 23 -0.03 -6.60 28.64
C GLU A 23 -1.22 -7.33 27.99
N ALA A 24 -1.46 -8.55 28.45
CA ALA A 24 -2.68 -9.24 28.13
C ALA A 24 -3.80 -8.29 28.56
N GLN A 25 -4.59 -7.79 27.60
CA GLN A 25 -5.77 -6.98 27.88
C GLN A 25 -6.67 -7.81 28.78
N THR A 26 -6.63 -7.53 30.06
CA THR A 26 -7.51 -8.16 31.04
C THR A 26 -8.85 -7.46 30.88
N PHE A 27 -9.81 -8.15 30.26
CA PHE A 27 -11.19 -7.69 30.25
C PHE A 27 -11.66 -7.57 31.68
N PHE A 28 -12.08 -6.37 32.07
CA PHE A 28 -12.72 -6.16 33.34
C PHE A 28 -14.18 -6.61 33.23
N TYR A 29 -14.60 -7.48 34.13
CA TYR A 29 -15.99 -7.90 34.25
C TYR A 29 -16.30 -8.18 35.69
N ASN A 30 -17.37 -7.53 36.22
CA ASN A 30 -17.82 -7.78 37.57
C ASN A 30 -19.34 -7.66 37.68
N GLU A 31 -19.95 -8.41 38.61
CA GLU A 31 -21.35 -8.39 38.93
C GLU A 31 -21.52 -8.13 40.42
N ILE A 32 -22.45 -7.22 40.79
CA ILE A 32 -22.83 -6.94 42.18
C ILE A 32 -24.34 -7.08 42.30
N ALA A 33 -24.79 -7.99 43.16
CA ALA A 33 -26.20 -8.05 43.56
C ALA A 33 -26.46 -7.07 44.73
N LYS A 34 -27.35 -6.10 44.54
CA LYS A 34 -27.72 -5.11 45.56
C LYS A 34 -29.18 -4.69 45.38
N ASP A 35 -29.93 -4.62 46.46
CA ASP A 35 -31.32 -4.14 46.49
C ASP A 35 -32.27 -4.83 45.49
N GLY A 36 -32.10 -6.15 45.29
CA GLY A 36 -32.90 -6.96 44.37
C GLY A 36 -32.58 -6.71 42.89
N ARG A 37 -31.44 -6.10 42.57
CA ARG A 37 -30.94 -5.86 41.24
C ARG A 37 -29.53 -6.45 41.06
N ILE A 38 -29.15 -6.73 39.84
CA ILE A 38 -27.78 -7.14 39.47
C ILE A 38 -27.14 -5.98 38.71
N TYR A 39 -26.04 -5.46 39.21
CA TYR A 39 -25.25 -4.41 38.55
C TYR A 39 -24.05 -5.06 37.86
N VAL A 40 -23.86 -4.79 36.58
CA VAL A 40 -22.83 -5.40 35.74
C VAL A 40 -21.91 -4.32 35.19
N PHE A 41 -20.62 -4.54 35.36
CA PHE A 41 -19.57 -3.59 34.98
C PHE A 41 -18.60 -4.19 34.03
N ALA A 42 -18.34 -3.52 32.92
CA ALA A 42 -17.21 -3.75 31.99
C ALA A 42 -16.07 -2.75 32.22
N SER A 43 -16.25 -1.75 33.12
CA SER A 43 -15.23 -0.75 33.42
C SER A 43 -14.82 -0.82 34.92
N ALA A 44 -13.51 -1.00 35.17
CA ALA A 44 -12.95 -1.03 36.51
C ALA A 44 -13.18 0.28 37.25
N SER A 45 -13.06 1.43 36.60
CA SER A 45 -13.26 2.75 37.21
C SER A 45 -14.71 2.98 37.65
N ARG A 46 -15.68 2.51 36.84
CA ARG A 46 -17.11 2.60 37.20
C ARG A 46 -17.47 1.64 38.32
N TYR A 47 -16.90 0.45 38.34
CA TYR A 47 -17.05 -0.50 39.44
C TYR A 47 -16.53 0.07 40.76
N ASP A 48 -15.35 0.70 40.74
CA ASP A 48 -14.73 1.30 41.90
C ASP A 48 -15.55 2.48 42.41
N ALA A 49 -16.04 3.35 41.53
CA ALA A 49 -16.89 4.48 41.88
C ALA A 49 -18.20 4.01 42.54
N PHE A 50 -18.88 3.03 41.97
CA PHE A 50 -20.08 2.41 42.48
C PHE A 50 -19.85 1.79 43.88
N THR A 51 -18.76 1.06 44.05
CA THR A 51 -18.41 0.40 45.30
C THR A 51 -18.04 1.39 46.39
N LYS A 52 -17.29 2.45 46.06
CA LYS A 52 -16.87 3.51 46.99
C LYS A 52 -18.04 4.38 47.43
N SER A 53 -19.03 4.60 46.57
CA SER A 53 -20.21 5.41 46.83
C SER A 53 -21.39 4.62 47.43
N ASP A 54 -21.17 3.35 47.77
CA ASP A 54 -22.21 2.40 48.19
C ASP A 54 -23.40 2.37 47.23
N GLY A 55 -23.14 2.48 45.95
CA GLY A 55 -24.14 2.37 44.88
C GLY A 55 -24.76 3.69 44.42
N ALA A 56 -24.33 4.84 44.96
CA ALA A 56 -24.89 6.15 44.59
C ALA A 56 -24.36 6.68 43.24
N GLU A 57 -23.14 6.33 42.84
CA GLU A 57 -22.50 6.77 41.59
C GLU A 57 -22.48 5.65 40.53
N LEU A 58 -23.57 5.55 39.77
CA LEU A 58 -23.65 4.58 38.68
C LEU A 58 -23.37 5.20 37.29
N GLY A 59 -23.49 6.52 37.16
CA GLY A 59 -23.38 7.21 35.87
C GLY A 59 -24.54 6.87 34.93
N LYS A 60 -24.28 6.97 33.60
CA LYS A 60 -25.22 6.44 32.57
C LYS A 60 -25.29 4.93 32.67
N ALA A 61 -26.49 4.37 32.83
CA ALA A 61 -26.73 2.95 32.95
C ALA A 61 -27.84 2.48 32.01
N ILE A 62 -27.75 1.22 31.58
CA ILE A 62 -28.77 0.56 30.76
C ILE A 62 -29.50 -0.44 31.64
N GLU A 63 -30.82 -0.27 31.86
CA GLU A 63 -31.62 -1.20 32.66
C GLU A 63 -32.36 -2.20 31.77
N ARG A 64 -32.29 -3.49 32.14
CA ARG A 64 -33.12 -4.54 31.55
C ARG A 64 -33.90 -5.27 32.66
N ARG A 65 -35.22 -5.13 32.61
CA ARG A 65 -36.11 -5.74 33.60
C ARG A 65 -36.28 -7.23 33.32
N SER A 66 -36.39 -8.01 34.37
CA SER A 66 -36.56 -9.47 34.31
C SER A 66 -35.48 -10.19 33.50
N TYR A 67 -34.27 -9.65 33.52
CA TYR A 67 -33.15 -10.13 32.70
C TYR A 67 -32.19 -11.03 33.50
N GLY A 68 -32.23 -10.98 34.81
CA GLY A 68 -31.47 -11.83 35.71
C GLY A 68 -32.04 -13.27 35.80
N PRO A 69 -31.22 -14.23 36.26
CA PRO A 69 -31.60 -15.63 36.31
C PRO A 69 -32.82 -15.98 37.13
N ASN A 70 -33.20 -15.12 38.13
CA ASN A 70 -34.42 -15.28 38.94
C ASN A 70 -35.43 -14.17 38.63
N GLY A 71 -35.31 -13.45 37.50
CA GLY A 71 -36.20 -12.36 37.13
C GLY A 71 -35.80 -11.00 37.71
N GLU A 72 -34.59 -10.85 38.22
CA GLU A 72 -34.06 -9.56 38.67
C GLU A 72 -33.90 -8.57 37.52
N THR A 73 -33.98 -7.28 37.86
CA THR A 73 -33.55 -6.22 36.93
C THR A 73 -32.03 -6.19 36.89
N VAL A 74 -31.45 -6.28 35.71
CA VAL A 74 -30.01 -6.14 35.48
C VAL A 74 -29.70 -4.74 34.99
N VAL A 75 -28.71 -4.09 35.60
CA VAL A 75 -28.28 -2.73 35.32
C VAL A 75 -26.85 -2.77 34.83
N PHE A 76 -26.64 -2.36 33.61
CA PHE A 76 -25.35 -2.42 32.91
C PHE A 76 -24.71 -1.03 32.84
N ASP A 77 -23.41 -0.96 33.05
CA ASP A 77 -22.65 0.28 32.88
C ASP A 77 -22.41 0.65 31.38
N SER A 78 -22.51 -0.33 30.45
CA SER A 78 -22.26 -0.15 29.05
C SER A 78 -22.90 -1.27 28.20
N GLU A 79 -22.92 -1.12 26.88
CA GLU A 79 -23.30 -2.20 25.94
C GLU A 79 -22.33 -3.39 26.04
N ASP A 80 -21.05 -3.15 26.29
CA ASP A 80 -20.06 -4.20 26.51
C ASP A 80 -20.38 -5.04 27.74
N ALA A 81 -20.87 -4.44 28.79
CA ALA A 81 -21.35 -5.16 29.99
C ALA A 81 -22.52 -6.09 29.67
N ILE A 82 -23.44 -5.69 28.77
CA ILE A 82 -24.52 -6.56 28.28
C ILE A 82 -23.97 -7.76 27.53
N ASN A 83 -23.03 -7.54 26.63
CA ASN A 83 -22.44 -8.60 25.80
C ASN A 83 -21.67 -9.62 26.67
N LEU A 84 -20.87 -9.12 27.61
CA LEU A 84 -20.14 -9.98 28.55
C LEU A 84 -21.07 -10.78 29.49
N TYR A 85 -22.15 -10.15 29.95
CA TYR A 85 -23.18 -10.81 30.77
C TYR A 85 -23.88 -11.92 29.99
N ASN A 86 -24.32 -11.62 28.75
CA ASN A 86 -24.96 -12.60 27.87
C ASN A 86 -24.04 -13.79 27.57
N PHE A 87 -22.78 -13.52 27.29
CA PHE A 87 -21.78 -14.55 27.08
C PHE A 87 -21.60 -15.43 28.32
N LYS A 88 -21.45 -14.84 29.51
CA LYS A 88 -21.27 -15.57 30.76
C LYS A 88 -22.48 -16.43 31.14
N HIS A 89 -23.69 -15.91 30.89
CA HIS A 89 -24.94 -16.55 31.29
C HIS A 89 -25.60 -17.36 30.16
N GLY A 90 -24.93 -17.52 29.01
CA GLY A 90 -25.44 -18.30 27.87
C GLY A 90 -26.74 -17.75 27.28
N LEU A 91 -26.99 -16.46 27.41
CA LEU A 91 -28.17 -15.81 26.86
C LEU A 91 -27.98 -15.52 25.37
N PRO A 92 -29.05 -15.57 24.53
CA PRO A 92 -28.95 -15.19 23.13
C PRO A 92 -28.65 -13.68 23.04
N GLY A 93 -27.45 -13.35 22.61
CA GLY A 93 -26.98 -12.00 22.31
C GLY A 93 -26.49 -11.92 20.89
N GLU A 94 -26.34 -10.72 20.36
CA GLU A 94 -25.60 -10.51 19.13
C GLU A 94 -24.21 -11.13 19.32
N SER A 95 -23.70 -11.82 18.27
CA SER A 95 -22.42 -12.51 18.32
C SER A 95 -21.35 -11.59 18.91
N PHE A 96 -20.64 -12.07 19.93
CA PHE A 96 -19.52 -11.40 20.55
C PHE A 96 -18.49 -11.03 19.45
N SER A 97 -18.63 -9.88 18.86
CA SER A 97 -17.55 -9.20 18.20
C SER A 97 -16.72 -8.57 19.33
N MET A 98 -15.44 -8.90 19.42
CA MET A 98 -14.53 -8.14 20.29
C MET A 98 -14.87 -6.67 20.15
N PRO A 99 -15.03 -5.91 21.24
CA PRO A 99 -15.30 -4.48 21.12
C PRO A 99 -14.30 -3.90 20.15
N GLU A 100 -14.78 -3.28 19.09
CA GLU A 100 -13.95 -2.41 18.30
C GLU A 100 -13.44 -1.35 19.27
N GLU A 101 -12.15 -1.19 19.35
CA GLU A 101 -11.38 -0.33 20.25
C GLU A 101 -11.94 1.10 20.22
N SER A 102 -12.98 1.39 21.02
CA SER A 102 -13.72 2.67 21.03
C SER A 102 -13.52 3.49 22.31
N GLU A 103 -12.44 3.27 23.03
CA GLU A 103 -11.77 4.34 23.75
C GLU A 103 -10.44 4.58 23.04
N LYS A 104 -10.40 5.59 22.16
CA LYS A 104 -9.15 6.15 21.69
C LYS A 104 -8.38 6.58 22.92
N SER A 105 -7.49 5.71 23.34
CA SER A 105 -6.52 6.02 24.39
C SER A 105 -5.74 7.24 23.91
N ASP A 106 -5.79 8.35 24.63
CA ASP A 106 -4.87 9.49 24.47
C ASP A 106 -3.41 9.09 24.75
N SER A 107 -3.18 7.82 25.05
CA SER A 107 -1.86 7.27 25.30
C SER A 107 -1.13 6.98 23.98
N PRO A 108 0.13 7.36 23.86
CA PRO A 108 0.94 7.01 22.71
C PRO A 108 0.97 5.50 22.46
N SER A 109 0.76 5.08 21.22
CA SER A 109 0.71 3.66 20.85
C SER A 109 1.45 3.38 19.57
N GLY A 110 2.04 2.19 19.46
CA GLY A 110 2.77 1.76 18.29
C GLY A 110 2.24 0.44 17.75
N LYS A 111 2.25 0.29 16.42
CA LYS A 111 1.83 -0.93 15.72
C LYS A 111 2.86 -1.37 14.71
N PHE A 112 3.28 -2.64 14.79
CA PHE A 112 4.04 -3.30 13.74
C PHE A 112 3.11 -3.96 12.74
N SER A 113 3.50 -3.94 11.48
CA SER A 113 2.83 -4.67 10.42
C SER A 113 3.80 -5.06 9.33
N GLY A 114 3.47 -6.10 8.59
CA GLY A 114 4.25 -6.56 7.46
C GLY A 114 3.39 -6.95 6.28
N LEU A 115 3.99 -6.88 5.09
CA LEU A 115 3.41 -7.32 3.84
C LEU A 115 4.52 -7.90 2.98
N MET A 116 4.28 -9.08 2.41
CA MET A 116 5.24 -9.76 1.55
C MET A 116 4.54 -10.35 0.35
N PHE A 117 5.20 -10.28 -0.80
CA PHE A 117 4.76 -10.98 -1.99
C PHE A 117 5.92 -11.33 -2.90
N GLY A 118 5.73 -12.39 -3.65
CA GLY A 118 6.67 -12.92 -4.61
C GLY A 118 5.99 -13.90 -5.53
N ASP A 119 6.77 -14.54 -6.38
CA ASP A 119 6.25 -15.41 -7.41
C ASP A 119 7.06 -16.70 -7.54
N TYR A 120 6.41 -17.75 -8.03
CA TYR A 120 7.02 -18.66 -8.95
C TYR A 120 6.77 -18.12 -10.35
N TYR A 121 7.81 -17.75 -11.07
CA TYR A 121 7.73 -17.16 -12.42
C TYR A 121 8.26 -18.11 -13.49
N TRP A 122 7.78 -17.94 -14.72
CA TRP A 122 8.29 -18.60 -15.91
C TRP A 122 8.15 -17.71 -17.12
N TYR A 123 9.31 -17.26 -17.68
CA TYR A 123 9.38 -16.56 -18.96
C TYR A 123 9.35 -17.58 -20.09
N TYR A 124 8.27 -17.67 -20.82
CA TYR A 124 8.18 -18.64 -21.91
C TYR A 124 8.28 -18.04 -23.32
N GLU A 125 8.29 -16.70 -23.44
CA GLU A 125 8.47 -15.98 -24.70
C GLU A 125 9.13 -14.62 -24.46
N ARG A 126 10.10 -14.25 -25.29
CA ARG A 126 10.83 -12.99 -25.20
C ARG A 126 11.08 -12.39 -26.56
N HIS A 127 11.08 -11.03 -26.66
CA HIS A 127 11.44 -10.29 -27.86
C HIS A 127 12.96 -10.31 -28.16
N GLN A 128 13.80 -10.66 -27.20
CA GLN A 128 15.26 -10.77 -27.33
C GLN A 128 15.80 -11.94 -26.48
N ASP A 129 16.99 -12.44 -26.80
CA ASP A 129 17.55 -13.60 -26.09
C ASP A 129 18.10 -13.25 -24.70
N GLY A 130 18.75 -12.10 -24.55
CA GLY A 130 19.41 -11.70 -23.31
C GLY A 130 18.59 -10.82 -22.39
N ILE A 131 19.15 -10.53 -21.21
CA ILE A 131 18.63 -9.54 -20.27
C ILE A 131 18.70 -8.16 -20.91
N SER A 132 19.82 -7.84 -21.56
CA SER A 132 20.00 -6.59 -22.30
C SER A 132 20.91 -6.84 -23.50
N GLY A 133 21.05 -5.83 -24.36
CA GLY A 133 22.00 -5.89 -25.48
C GLY A 133 23.46 -6.12 -25.07
N THR A 134 23.82 -5.89 -23.83
CA THR A 134 25.16 -6.11 -23.27
C THR A 134 25.23 -7.33 -22.36
N ASP A 135 24.10 -7.87 -21.89
CA ASP A 135 24.03 -9.10 -21.09
C ASP A 135 23.29 -10.20 -21.88
N PRO A 136 24.01 -11.15 -22.44
CA PRO A 136 23.44 -12.22 -23.26
C PRO A 136 22.82 -13.36 -22.45
N THR A 137 22.68 -13.22 -21.13
CA THR A 137 22.09 -14.28 -20.29
C THR A 137 20.68 -14.60 -20.79
N PRO A 138 20.39 -15.83 -21.22
CA PRO A 138 19.09 -16.19 -21.78
C PRO A 138 17.98 -16.01 -20.71
N VAL A 139 16.89 -15.36 -21.12
CA VAL A 139 15.72 -15.14 -20.26
C VAL A 139 14.58 -16.08 -20.62
N GLU A 140 14.39 -16.36 -21.90
CA GLU A 140 13.39 -17.30 -22.37
C GLU A 140 13.64 -18.70 -21.79
N GLY A 141 12.60 -19.29 -21.21
CA GLY A 141 12.66 -20.58 -20.51
C GLY A 141 13.11 -20.49 -19.05
N GLN A 142 13.58 -19.34 -18.57
CA GLN A 142 13.93 -19.21 -17.16
C GLN A 142 12.69 -19.25 -16.28
N HIS A 143 12.83 -19.88 -15.14
CA HIS A 143 11.78 -19.99 -14.11
C HIS A 143 12.41 -20.12 -12.73
N GLY A 144 11.69 -19.68 -11.70
CA GLY A 144 12.19 -19.75 -10.33
C GLY A 144 11.25 -19.14 -9.30
N LEU A 145 11.67 -19.22 -8.04
CA LEU A 145 10.99 -18.58 -6.92
C LEU A 145 11.78 -17.35 -6.49
N TRP A 146 11.08 -16.26 -6.21
CA TRP A 146 11.67 -15.06 -5.66
C TRP A 146 10.67 -14.22 -4.88
N PHE A 147 11.19 -13.35 -3.99
CA PHE A 147 10.41 -12.29 -3.38
C PHE A 147 10.54 -11.01 -4.19
N ARG A 148 9.42 -10.45 -4.63
CA ARG A 148 9.43 -9.12 -5.23
C ARG A 148 9.57 -8.03 -4.18
N ARG A 149 8.85 -8.17 -3.06
CA ARG A 149 8.81 -7.16 -1.99
C ARG A 149 8.59 -7.80 -0.64
N ILE A 150 9.28 -7.24 0.36
CA ILE A 150 8.99 -7.46 1.76
C ILE A 150 8.94 -6.10 2.43
N TYR A 151 7.83 -5.78 3.07
CA TYR A 151 7.65 -4.55 3.84
C TYR A 151 7.61 -4.87 5.33
N PHE A 152 8.30 -4.04 6.10
CA PHE A 152 8.20 -4.00 7.55
C PHE A 152 7.89 -2.57 7.96
N SER A 153 6.78 -2.36 8.65
CA SER A 153 6.28 -1.02 9.00
C SER A 153 6.08 -0.91 10.50
N TYR A 154 6.43 0.26 11.02
CA TYR A 154 6.10 0.69 12.37
C TYR A 154 5.34 2.02 12.28
N ASP A 155 4.08 1.98 12.70
CA ASP A 155 3.23 3.15 12.83
C ASP A 155 3.17 3.55 14.30
N PHE A 156 3.40 4.81 14.62
CA PHE A 156 3.32 5.32 15.98
C PHE A 156 2.39 6.52 16.06
N THR A 157 1.44 6.44 16.98
CA THR A 157 0.45 7.48 17.26
C THR A 157 0.83 8.17 18.56
N TYR A 158 1.20 9.44 18.50
CA TYR A 158 1.47 10.27 19.68
C TYR A 158 0.18 10.81 20.28
N SER A 159 -0.77 11.19 19.43
CA SER A 159 -2.09 11.71 19.78
C SER A 159 -3.04 11.51 18.59
N GLU A 160 -4.32 11.84 18.74
CA GLU A 160 -5.30 11.83 17.63
C GLU A 160 -4.85 12.71 16.43
N SER A 161 -4.06 13.74 16.69
CA SER A 161 -3.62 14.68 15.66
C SER A 161 -2.21 14.42 15.13
N LEU A 162 -1.37 13.60 15.78
CA LEU A 162 0.04 13.44 15.42
C LEU A 162 0.43 11.96 15.33
N THR A 163 0.82 11.54 14.14
CA THR A 163 1.27 10.17 13.84
C THR A 163 2.57 10.18 13.08
N THR A 164 3.33 9.09 13.17
CA THR A 164 4.53 8.87 12.36
C THR A 164 4.49 7.48 11.76
N ARG A 165 5.16 7.31 10.63
CA ARG A 165 5.44 6.01 10.05
C ARG A 165 6.92 5.87 9.73
N PHE A 166 7.44 4.70 10.05
CA PHE A 166 8.70 4.21 9.53
C PHE A 166 8.46 2.87 8.82
N ARG A 167 8.91 2.76 7.56
CA ARG A 167 8.78 1.53 6.78
C ARG A 167 10.10 1.21 6.09
N LEU A 168 10.52 -0.03 6.23
CA LEU A 168 11.55 -0.64 5.39
C LEU A 168 10.89 -1.40 4.25
N GLU A 169 11.50 -1.32 3.08
CA GLU A 169 11.23 -2.19 1.95
C GLU A 169 12.50 -2.97 1.63
N MET A 170 12.35 -4.26 1.45
CA MET A 170 13.35 -5.14 0.89
C MET A 170 12.85 -5.61 -0.46
N ASN A 171 13.61 -5.34 -1.51
CA ASN A 171 13.34 -5.81 -2.86
C ASN A 171 14.54 -6.58 -3.39
N SER A 172 14.28 -7.51 -4.27
CA SER A 172 15.31 -8.11 -5.09
C SER A 172 15.75 -7.11 -6.17
N ASN A 173 17.00 -7.22 -6.60
CA ASN A 173 17.54 -6.41 -7.70
C ASN A 173 17.02 -6.86 -9.07
N GLY A 174 16.09 -7.79 -9.12
CA GLY A 174 15.53 -8.44 -10.30
C GLY A 174 15.77 -9.95 -10.27
N GLU A 175 14.95 -10.70 -11.01
CA GLU A 175 15.00 -12.17 -11.04
C GLU A 175 16.27 -12.74 -11.66
N PHE A 176 17.00 -11.93 -12.42
CA PHE A 176 18.21 -12.38 -13.14
C PHE A 176 19.52 -11.95 -12.48
N THR A 177 19.44 -11.09 -11.49
CA THR A 177 20.59 -10.61 -10.73
C THR A 177 20.62 -11.31 -9.39
N GLY A 178 21.39 -12.35 -9.22
CA GLY A 178 21.55 -13.00 -7.92
C GLY A 178 21.94 -12.01 -6.81
N GLY A 179 21.58 -12.30 -5.56
CA GLY A 179 21.95 -11.52 -4.41
C GLY A 179 20.91 -11.53 -3.28
N ASP A 180 21.33 -11.03 -2.16
CA ASP A 180 20.47 -10.91 -0.98
C ASP A 180 19.47 -9.75 -1.11
N LEU A 181 18.33 -9.89 -0.47
CA LEU A 181 17.36 -8.80 -0.36
C LEU A 181 17.96 -7.63 0.42
N THR A 182 18.05 -6.46 -0.18
CA THR A 182 18.63 -5.28 0.44
C THR A 182 17.55 -4.36 1.01
N PRO A 183 17.53 -4.11 2.32
CA PRO A 183 16.56 -3.20 2.93
C PRO A 183 16.93 -1.74 2.68
N TYR A 184 15.91 -0.92 2.41
CA TYR A 184 16.02 0.54 2.37
C TYR A 184 14.80 1.22 3.01
N VAL A 185 14.94 2.50 3.35
CA VAL A 185 13.85 3.27 3.95
C VAL A 185 12.84 3.63 2.87
N LYS A 186 11.65 3.07 2.97
CA LYS A 186 10.52 3.36 2.05
C LYS A 186 9.73 4.57 2.50
N ASP A 187 9.33 4.60 3.77
CA ASP A 187 8.59 5.69 4.38
C ASP A 187 9.28 6.13 5.67
N ALA A 188 9.42 7.44 5.88
CA ALA A 188 9.91 8.04 7.11
C ALA A 188 9.30 9.43 7.22
N TYR A 189 8.12 9.54 7.85
CA TYR A 189 7.38 10.79 7.89
C TYR A 189 6.63 11.01 9.20
N VAL A 190 6.33 12.28 9.47
CA VAL A 190 5.37 12.74 10.46
C VAL A 190 4.13 13.27 9.75
N LYS A 191 2.95 12.96 10.27
CA LYS A 191 1.65 13.44 9.78
C LYS A 191 0.93 14.16 10.92
N TRP A 192 0.51 15.39 10.65
CA TRP A 192 -0.25 16.22 11.58
C TRP A 192 -1.63 16.55 11.02
N THR A 193 -2.67 16.17 11.74
CA THR A 193 -4.05 16.57 11.48
C THR A 193 -4.33 17.88 12.25
N TYR A 194 -4.28 19.01 11.55
CA TYR A 194 -4.27 20.33 12.19
C TYR A 194 -5.67 20.94 12.40
N THR A 195 -6.65 20.54 11.58
CA THR A 195 -8.06 20.94 11.78
C THR A 195 -9.01 19.99 11.07
N GLY A 196 -10.03 19.49 11.77
CA GLY A 196 -10.96 18.51 11.23
C GLY A 196 -10.24 17.28 10.67
N LYS A 197 -10.29 17.10 9.35
CA LYS A 197 -9.57 16.03 8.63
C LYS A 197 -8.46 16.56 7.70
N GLN A 198 -8.09 17.84 7.86
CA GLN A 198 -7.00 18.44 7.08
C GLN A 198 -5.65 17.99 7.64
N GLN A 199 -4.77 17.53 6.79
CA GLN A 199 -3.49 16.92 7.17
C GLN A 199 -2.31 17.61 6.51
N LEU A 200 -1.21 17.70 7.26
CA LEU A 200 0.12 18.05 6.76
C LEU A 200 1.02 16.85 7.00
N THR A 201 1.75 16.42 5.98
CA THR A 201 2.75 15.35 6.08
C THR A 201 4.11 15.90 5.69
N LEU A 202 5.17 15.53 6.43
CA LEU A 202 6.55 15.93 6.18
C LEU A 202 7.48 14.71 6.28
N GLY A 203 8.36 14.53 5.32
CA GLY A 203 9.35 13.45 5.26
C GLY A 203 9.29 12.67 3.96
N ILE A 204 9.83 11.45 3.96
CA ILE A 204 9.72 10.51 2.84
C ILE A 204 8.35 9.85 2.95
N HIS A 205 7.43 10.21 2.06
CA HIS A 205 6.04 9.74 2.11
C HIS A 205 5.49 9.45 0.71
N PRO A 206 4.32 8.76 0.60
CA PRO A 206 3.69 8.48 -0.67
C PRO A 206 3.48 9.74 -1.51
N THR A 207 3.79 9.64 -2.79
CA THR A 207 3.38 10.64 -3.78
C THR A 207 1.88 10.52 -4.05
N LEU A 208 1.30 11.60 -4.53
CA LEU A 208 -0.14 11.65 -4.80
C LEU A 208 -0.53 10.62 -5.86
N THR A 209 -1.78 10.19 -5.87
CA THR A 209 -2.41 9.19 -6.75
C THR A 209 -1.98 7.72 -6.53
N PHE A 210 -0.71 7.42 -6.26
CA PHE A 210 -0.23 6.02 -6.24
C PHE A 210 -0.95 5.14 -5.22
N ASP A 211 -0.89 5.48 -3.93
CA ASP A 211 -1.47 4.63 -2.88
C ASP A 211 -3.00 4.48 -3.05
N TRP A 212 -3.68 5.53 -3.54
CA TRP A 212 -5.10 5.47 -3.81
C TRP A 212 -5.42 4.58 -5.02
N LEU A 213 -4.72 4.80 -6.15
CA LEU A 213 -4.97 4.04 -7.37
C LEU A 213 -4.57 2.56 -7.20
N ASP A 214 -3.46 2.29 -6.48
CA ASP A 214 -3.07 0.92 -6.09
C ASP A 214 -4.17 0.26 -5.24
N GLY A 215 -4.78 1.00 -4.32
CA GLY A 215 -5.92 0.55 -3.52
C GLY A 215 -7.21 0.36 -4.34
N PHE A 216 -7.44 1.19 -5.37
CA PHE A 216 -8.58 1.05 -6.26
C PHE A 216 -8.39 -0.13 -7.24
N TRP A 217 -7.20 -0.31 -7.80
CA TRP A 217 -6.79 -1.51 -8.52
C TRP A 217 -6.85 -2.74 -7.61
N GLY A 218 -6.32 -2.64 -6.39
CA GLY A 218 -6.40 -3.63 -5.31
C GLY A 218 -5.53 -4.88 -5.51
N LEU A 219 -4.77 -4.95 -6.59
CA LEU A 219 -3.92 -6.09 -6.97
C LEU A 219 -2.47 -5.63 -7.22
N ARG A 220 -1.98 -4.71 -6.37
CA ARG A 220 -0.61 -4.19 -6.42
C ARG A 220 0.46 -5.29 -6.33
N HIS A 221 0.13 -6.40 -5.68
CA HIS A 221 1.00 -7.59 -5.60
C HIS A 221 1.03 -8.40 -6.89
N ILE A 222 0.06 -8.24 -7.78
CA ILE A 222 0.11 -8.78 -9.15
C ILE A 222 0.97 -7.87 -9.99
N GLU A 223 0.59 -6.57 -10.13
CA GLU A 223 1.39 -5.60 -10.85
C GLU A 223 1.10 -4.17 -10.37
N LYS A 224 2.12 -3.30 -10.52
CA LYS A 224 2.06 -1.86 -10.28
C LYS A 224 1.05 -1.17 -11.17
N THR A 225 0.50 -0.04 -10.73
CA THR A 225 -0.28 0.84 -11.60
C THR A 225 0.61 1.51 -12.66
N PRO A 226 0.06 1.96 -13.79
CA PRO A 226 0.85 2.40 -14.95
C PRO A 226 1.92 3.44 -14.67
N ALA A 227 1.63 4.46 -13.83
CA ALA A 227 2.62 5.49 -13.53
C ALA A 227 3.87 4.94 -12.82
N ASP A 228 3.70 3.96 -11.91
CA ASP A 228 4.80 3.26 -11.23
C ASP A 228 5.41 2.17 -12.13
N LEU A 229 4.58 1.43 -12.87
CA LEU A 229 5.04 0.33 -13.73
C LEU A 229 5.96 0.83 -14.84
N TYR A 230 5.58 1.91 -15.49
CA TYR A 230 6.33 2.50 -16.62
C TYR A 230 7.26 3.64 -16.18
N ARG A 231 7.52 3.79 -14.86
CA ARG A 231 8.43 4.78 -14.28
C ARG A 231 8.16 6.22 -14.73
N LEU A 232 6.89 6.56 -14.86
CA LEU A 232 6.48 7.90 -15.26
C LEU A 232 6.46 8.88 -14.09
N ASP A 233 6.36 8.38 -12.86
CA ASP A 233 6.62 9.11 -11.62
C ASP A 233 7.15 8.14 -10.56
N SER A 234 7.64 8.65 -9.44
CA SER A 234 8.07 7.87 -8.29
C SER A 234 6.93 7.71 -7.28
N SER A 235 6.78 6.50 -6.70
CA SER A 235 5.75 6.23 -5.70
C SER A 235 6.04 6.86 -4.33
N ARG A 236 7.23 7.40 -4.14
CA ARG A 236 7.66 8.11 -2.90
C ARG A 236 8.46 9.35 -3.28
N ASP A 237 8.43 10.35 -2.39
CA ASP A 237 9.29 11.51 -2.50
C ASP A 237 9.58 12.09 -1.12
N PHE A 238 10.72 12.73 -0.98
CA PHE A 238 11.06 13.48 0.23
C PHE A 238 10.56 14.92 0.06
N GLY A 239 9.58 15.29 0.86
CA GLY A 239 8.95 16.59 0.76
C GLY A 239 7.89 16.81 1.82
N PHE A 240 6.93 17.66 1.50
CA PHE A 240 5.74 17.86 2.32
C PHE A 240 4.47 17.83 1.46
N SER A 241 3.36 17.45 2.06
CA SER A 241 2.05 17.49 1.42
C SER A 241 0.98 18.01 2.36
N ILE A 242 -0.03 18.64 1.78
CA ILE A 242 -1.30 18.96 2.43
C ILE A 242 -2.41 18.20 1.73
N ASN A 243 -3.32 17.65 2.50
CA ASN A 243 -4.48 16.95 1.93
C ASN A 243 -5.67 16.99 2.89
N GLY A 244 -6.85 16.82 2.35
CA GLY A 244 -8.06 16.77 3.15
C GLY A 244 -9.34 16.75 2.33
N PRO A 245 -10.50 16.61 3.00
CA PRO A 245 -11.78 16.76 2.34
C PRO A 245 -12.03 18.21 1.91
N ALA A 246 -12.64 18.38 0.75
CA ALA A 246 -13.23 19.64 0.32
C ALA A 246 -14.63 19.81 0.93
N PRO A 247 -15.24 21.03 0.84
CA PRO A 247 -16.60 21.27 1.34
C PRO A 247 -17.71 20.48 0.61
N ILE A 248 -17.39 19.79 -0.44
CA ILE A 248 -18.31 18.95 -1.23
C ILE A 248 -18.18 17.51 -0.78
N ASP A 249 -19.28 16.87 -0.42
CA ASP A 249 -19.28 15.47 0.02
C ASP A 249 -18.67 14.54 -1.03
N GLY A 250 -17.77 13.67 -0.59
CA GLY A 250 -17.00 12.77 -1.44
C GLY A 250 -15.81 13.41 -2.16
N LEU A 251 -15.65 14.74 -2.16
CA LEU A 251 -14.53 15.41 -2.80
C LEU A 251 -13.37 15.62 -1.81
N SER A 252 -12.18 15.28 -2.23
CA SER A 252 -10.92 15.56 -1.52
C SER A 252 -9.89 16.19 -2.44
N TYR A 253 -8.90 16.83 -1.85
CA TYR A 253 -7.78 17.44 -2.56
C TYR A 253 -6.45 17.09 -1.89
N ALA A 254 -5.38 17.15 -2.66
CA ALA A 254 -4.02 17.09 -2.16
C ALA A 254 -3.08 17.97 -2.97
N ALA A 255 -2.05 18.50 -2.32
CA ALA A 255 -0.93 19.16 -2.95
C ALA A 255 0.36 18.70 -2.27
N GLN A 256 1.38 18.38 -3.06
CA GLN A 256 2.68 17.89 -2.58
C GLN A 256 3.81 18.65 -3.27
N PHE A 257 4.80 19.04 -2.48
CA PHE A 257 6.06 19.60 -2.96
C PHE A 257 7.20 18.68 -2.51
N GLY A 258 8.08 18.31 -3.43
CA GLY A 258 9.15 17.33 -3.15
C GLY A 258 10.41 17.56 -3.98
N ASN A 259 11.39 16.72 -3.74
CA ASN A 259 12.70 16.78 -4.35
C ASN A 259 12.78 16.10 -5.73
N GLU A 260 11.75 15.33 -6.14
CA GLU A 260 11.81 14.48 -7.34
C GLU A 260 12.93 13.42 -7.34
N SER A 261 13.49 13.14 -6.18
CA SER A 261 14.59 12.18 -5.97
C SER A 261 14.12 10.85 -5.35
N GLY A 262 12.82 10.66 -5.24
CA GLY A 262 12.23 9.46 -4.64
C GLY A 262 12.59 9.32 -3.14
N ASN A 263 13.12 8.17 -2.75
CA ASN A 263 13.56 7.93 -1.36
C ASN A 263 14.96 8.48 -1.06
N GLY A 264 15.66 8.94 -2.08
CA GLY A 264 17.03 9.43 -1.97
C GLY A 264 17.13 10.83 -1.37
N SER A 265 18.36 11.18 -0.97
CA SER A 265 18.69 12.56 -0.65
C SER A 265 18.67 13.43 -1.89
N GLU A 266 18.39 14.72 -1.72
CA GLU A 266 18.53 15.70 -2.79
C GLU A 266 19.98 15.79 -3.27
N THR A 267 20.17 15.51 -4.53
CA THR A 267 21.48 15.62 -5.20
C THR A 267 21.46 16.59 -6.38
N GLN A 268 20.28 17.20 -6.65
CA GLN A 268 20.03 18.08 -7.78
C GLN A 268 19.18 19.27 -7.34
N GLU A 269 19.17 20.35 -8.12
CA GLU A 269 18.37 21.54 -7.82
C GLU A 269 16.87 21.38 -8.21
N GLY A 270 16.52 20.27 -8.84
CA GLY A 270 15.16 19.98 -9.31
C GLY A 270 14.14 19.90 -8.18
N LYS A 271 12.93 20.38 -8.44
CA LYS A 271 11.79 20.29 -7.52
C LYS A 271 10.53 19.95 -8.29
N ILE A 272 9.59 19.30 -7.60
CA ILE A 272 8.33 18.90 -8.19
C ILE A 272 7.15 19.37 -7.34
N LEU A 273 6.13 19.92 -8.02
CA LEU A 273 4.82 20.19 -7.47
C LEU A 273 3.83 19.17 -8.04
N ARG A 274 3.06 18.51 -7.18
CA ARG A 274 1.98 17.58 -7.53
C ARG A 274 0.67 18.09 -6.96
N LEU A 275 -0.39 17.99 -7.75
CA LEU A 275 -1.75 18.39 -7.38
C LEU A 275 -2.71 17.24 -7.71
N GLU A 276 -3.65 16.97 -6.81
CA GLU A 276 -4.66 15.93 -6.96
C GLU A 276 -6.03 16.46 -6.52
N GLY A 277 -7.06 16.15 -7.30
CA GLY A 277 -8.45 16.27 -6.92
C GLY A 277 -9.14 14.92 -7.09
N ARG A 278 -9.87 14.45 -6.07
CA ARG A 278 -10.50 13.14 -6.09
C ARG A 278 -11.92 13.19 -5.56
N TYR A 279 -12.82 12.56 -6.29
CA TYR A 279 -14.19 12.35 -5.88
C TYR A 279 -14.47 10.87 -5.71
N GLU A 280 -14.93 10.47 -4.53
CA GLU A 280 -15.31 9.09 -4.24
C GLU A 280 -16.67 9.01 -3.57
N ARG A 281 -17.51 8.11 -4.09
CA ARG A 281 -18.75 7.69 -3.46
C ARG A 281 -18.74 6.16 -3.36
N ASN A 282 -18.61 5.64 -2.17
CA ASN A 282 -18.47 4.20 -1.93
C ASN A 282 -19.72 3.61 -1.26
N PRO A 283 -20.40 2.59 -1.83
CA PRO A 283 -20.16 2.02 -3.17
C PRO A 283 -20.57 2.99 -4.27
N GLY A 284 -19.86 2.95 -5.40
CA GLY A 284 -20.21 3.72 -6.59
C GLY A 284 -19.02 4.30 -7.33
N LEU A 285 -19.15 5.58 -7.72
CA LEU A 285 -18.22 6.27 -8.60
C LEU A 285 -16.96 6.69 -7.87
N ALA A 286 -15.81 6.52 -8.55
CA ALA A 286 -14.52 7.07 -8.20
C ALA A 286 -13.95 7.85 -9.39
N LEU A 287 -13.54 9.09 -9.16
CA LEU A 287 -12.90 9.96 -10.15
C LEU A 287 -11.63 10.55 -9.53
N GLU A 288 -10.58 10.70 -10.33
CA GLU A 288 -9.37 11.39 -9.94
C GLU A 288 -8.85 12.22 -11.12
N GLY A 289 -8.35 13.41 -10.81
CA GLY A 289 -7.53 14.22 -11.68
C GLY A 289 -6.22 14.56 -10.98
N PHE A 290 -5.11 14.28 -11.64
CA PHE A 290 -3.76 14.52 -11.13
C PHE A 290 -2.96 15.32 -12.14
N TYR A 291 -2.10 16.24 -11.62
CA TYR A 291 -1.13 16.98 -12.42
C TYR A 291 0.16 17.15 -11.62
N SER A 292 1.29 16.99 -12.28
CA SER A 292 2.59 17.32 -11.72
C SER A 292 3.44 18.15 -12.68
N TRP A 293 4.28 19.02 -12.10
CA TRP A 293 5.29 19.77 -12.78
C TRP A 293 6.59 19.70 -12.01
N GLY A 294 7.60 19.09 -12.62
CA GLY A 294 8.94 18.92 -12.06
C GLY A 294 9.96 19.69 -12.89
N THR A 295 10.85 20.42 -12.20
CA THR A 295 12.00 21.08 -12.78
C THR A 295 13.24 20.21 -12.57
N ARG A 296 14.11 20.16 -13.55
CA ARG A 296 15.39 19.43 -13.49
C ARG A 296 16.54 20.32 -13.97
N PRO A 297 17.78 20.01 -13.56
CA PRO A 297 18.96 20.67 -14.11
C PRO A 297 18.97 20.60 -15.63
N ALA A 298 19.64 21.56 -16.26
CA ALA A 298 19.76 21.68 -17.71
C ALA A 298 18.43 21.90 -18.48
N GLY A 299 17.32 22.20 -17.78
CA GLY A 299 16.01 22.42 -18.41
C GLY A 299 15.26 21.16 -18.82
N GLU A 300 15.62 20.01 -18.26
CA GLU A 300 14.95 18.73 -18.48
C GLU A 300 13.64 18.63 -17.68
N ASP A 301 12.79 19.63 -17.82
CA ASP A 301 11.52 19.71 -17.07
C ASP A 301 10.57 18.59 -17.48
N ARG A 302 9.73 18.18 -16.51
CA ARG A 302 8.74 17.12 -16.71
C ARG A 302 7.35 17.59 -16.26
N GLN A 303 6.35 17.30 -17.09
CA GLN A 303 4.95 17.51 -16.76
C GLN A 303 4.17 16.21 -16.93
N THR A 304 3.32 15.89 -15.96
CA THR A 304 2.47 14.70 -16.03
C THR A 304 1.04 15.08 -15.73
N ALA A 305 0.09 14.62 -16.53
CA ALA A 305 -1.33 14.75 -16.29
C ALA A 305 -1.97 13.36 -16.30
N GLN A 306 -2.90 13.11 -15.37
CA GLN A 306 -3.62 11.85 -15.27
C GLN A 306 -5.08 12.12 -14.99
N GLY A 307 -5.94 11.30 -15.58
CA GLY A 307 -7.35 11.19 -15.22
C GLY A 307 -7.72 9.73 -15.01
N VAL A 308 -8.45 9.45 -13.94
CA VAL A 308 -8.97 8.12 -13.60
C VAL A 308 -10.48 8.20 -13.41
N ALA A 309 -11.19 7.20 -13.94
CA ALA A 309 -12.62 7.02 -13.68
C ALA A 309 -12.93 5.53 -13.45
N GLY A 310 -13.79 5.24 -12.49
CA GLY A 310 -14.18 3.86 -12.24
C GLY A 310 -15.38 3.75 -11.33
N VAL A 311 -15.85 2.52 -11.20
CA VAL A 311 -16.94 2.15 -10.32
C VAL A 311 -16.56 0.95 -9.47
N ARG A 312 -17.04 0.95 -8.23
CA ARG A 312 -16.82 -0.13 -7.26
C ARG A 312 -18.13 -0.49 -6.58
N ASN A 313 -18.36 -1.78 -6.42
CA ASN A 313 -19.47 -2.31 -5.64
C ASN A 313 -19.05 -3.62 -4.94
N ASN A 314 -20.00 -4.34 -4.35
CA ASN A 314 -19.77 -5.62 -3.67
C ASN A 314 -19.52 -6.81 -4.60
N VAL A 315 -19.69 -6.65 -5.91
CA VAL A 315 -19.44 -7.69 -6.93
C VAL A 315 -18.08 -7.51 -7.59
N GLY A 316 -17.48 -6.33 -7.47
CA GLY A 316 -16.18 -6.04 -8.06
C GLY A 316 -15.97 -4.57 -8.36
N ARG A 317 -14.98 -4.30 -9.19
CA ARG A 317 -14.60 -2.95 -9.62
C ARG A 317 -14.13 -2.95 -11.06
N VAL A 318 -14.40 -1.84 -11.74
CA VAL A 318 -13.91 -1.57 -13.10
C VAL A 318 -13.40 -0.13 -13.12
N GLY A 319 -12.26 0.09 -13.73
CA GLY A 319 -11.67 1.41 -13.86
C GLY A 319 -10.91 1.60 -15.16
N GLY A 320 -10.74 2.86 -15.52
CA GLY A 320 -9.91 3.30 -16.62
C GLY A 320 -9.06 4.50 -16.24
N GLN A 321 -7.90 4.61 -16.83
CA GLN A 321 -6.91 5.66 -16.60
C GLN A 321 -6.37 6.14 -17.95
N TYR A 322 -6.21 7.43 -18.07
CA TYR A 322 -5.37 8.04 -19.08
C TYR A 322 -4.27 8.83 -18.40
N LEU A 323 -3.02 8.60 -18.80
CA LEU A 323 -1.85 9.31 -18.34
C LEU A 323 -1.09 9.86 -19.54
N TRP A 324 -0.71 11.14 -19.44
CA TRP A 324 0.13 11.82 -20.40
C TRP A 324 1.33 12.43 -19.68
N GLN A 325 2.51 12.29 -20.27
CA GLN A 325 3.71 12.91 -19.76
C GLN A 325 4.51 13.55 -20.90
N GLN A 326 4.96 14.79 -20.68
CA GLN A 326 5.94 15.47 -21.50
C GLN A 326 7.25 15.59 -20.73
N ARG A 327 8.35 15.30 -21.38
CA ARG A 327 9.72 15.43 -20.89
C ARG A 327 10.48 16.33 -21.84
N ARG A 328 10.98 17.44 -21.33
CA ARG A 328 11.86 18.32 -22.10
C ARG A 328 13.27 17.73 -22.11
N SER A 329 13.94 17.83 -23.25
CA SER A 329 15.31 17.35 -23.38
C SER A 329 16.34 18.30 -22.74
N GLY A 330 15.97 19.56 -22.55
CA GLY A 330 16.91 20.61 -22.14
C GLY A 330 18.00 20.94 -23.16
N GLN A 331 18.02 20.25 -24.31
CA GLN A 331 19.02 20.39 -25.37
C GLN A 331 18.32 20.74 -26.70
N GLU A 332 18.77 21.81 -27.35
CA GLU A 332 18.15 22.32 -28.57
C GLU A 332 18.14 21.30 -29.74
N ALA A 333 19.13 20.37 -29.77
CA ALA A 333 19.26 19.36 -30.81
C ALA A 333 18.49 18.05 -30.53
N VAL A 334 17.93 17.89 -29.33
CA VAL A 334 17.21 16.68 -28.92
C VAL A 334 15.73 17.02 -28.75
N PRO A 335 14.80 16.36 -29.46
CA PRO A 335 13.38 16.66 -29.34
C PRO A 335 12.84 16.31 -27.94
N ASP A 336 11.86 17.09 -27.50
CA ASP A 336 11.05 16.75 -26.32
C ASP A 336 10.33 15.43 -26.55
N GLN A 337 10.14 14.67 -25.50
CA GLN A 337 9.39 13.41 -25.54
C GLN A 337 7.98 13.58 -25.03
N THR A 338 7.05 12.89 -25.67
CA THR A 338 5.67 12.78 -25.19
C THR A 338 5.28 11.31 -25.10
N ILE A 339 4.78 10.91 -23.93
CA ILE A 339 4.37 9.55 -23.62
C ILE A 339 2.91 9.57 -23.22
N SER A 340 2.13 8.62 -23.71
CA SER A 340 0.73 8.45 -23.33
C SER A 340 0.46 7.00 -22.95
N VAL A 341 -0.30 6.81 -21.88
CA VAL A 341 -0.75 5.49 -21.43
C VAL A 341 -2.25 5.49 -21.26
N TRP A 342 -2.92 4.59 -21.95
CA TRP A 342 -4.29 4.20 -21.69
C TRP A 342 -4.29 2.90 -20.91
N SER A 343 -4.98 2.85 -19.79
CA SER A 343 -5.14 1.63 -18.98
C SER A 343 -6.61 1.40 -18.67
N GLY A 344 -7.03 0.15 -18.75
CA GLY A 344 -8.35 -0.28 -18.33
C GLY A 344 -8.26 -1.59 -17.57
N PHE A 345 -9.02 -1.71 -16.46
CA PHE A 345 -9.02 -2.92 -15.67
C PHE A 345 -10.41 -3.29 -15.14
N GLY A 346 -10.59 -4.58 -14.86
CA GLY A 346 -11.74 -5.11 -14.16
C GLY A 346 -11.33 -6.20 -13.17
N VAL A 347 -12.01 -6.23 -12.03
CA VAL A 347 -11.87 -7.28 -11.01
C VAL A 347 -13.27 -7.73 -10.63
N TRP A 348 -13.55 -9.02 -10.81
CA TRP A 348 -14.83 -9.63 -10.52
C TRP A 348 -14.72 -10.58 -9.33
N GLU A 349 -15.39 -10.25 -8.22
CA GLU A 349 -15.48 -11.03 -6.99
C GLU A 349 -16.55 -12.15 -7.15
N PHE A 350 -16.26 -13.15 -7.98
CA PHE A 350 -17.25 -14.21 -8.25
C PHE A 350 -17.54 -15.10 -7.04
N LEU A 351 -16.62 -15.20 -6.10
CA LEU A 351 -16.82 -15.76 -4.77
C LEU A 351 -16.37 -14.72 -3.73
N PRO A 352 -17.28 -13.91 -3.19
CA PRO A 352 -16.93 -12.80 -2.30
C PRO A 352 -16.04 -13.22 -1.15
N LYS A 353 -14.93 -12.52 -0.94
CA LYS A 353 -13.90 -12.77 0.07
C LYS A 353 -13.21 -14.15 -0.04
N LYS A 354 -13.37 -14.86 -1.14
CA LYS A 354 -12.75 -16.18 -1.36
C LYS A 354 -11.98 -16.24 -2.67
N ALA A 355 -12.52 -15.67 -3.75
CA ALA A 355 -11.84 -15.66 -5.03
C ALA A 355 -12.35 -14.55 -5.95
N ASN A 356 -11.43 -14.02 -6.76
CA ASN A 356 -11.76 -13.09 -7.84
C ASN A 356 -11.07 -13.50 -9.15
N LEU A 357 -11.57 -12.91 -10.24
CA LEU A 357 -10.90 -12.90 -11.54
C LEU A 357 -10.55 -11.46 -11.89
N PHE A 358 -9.47 -11.26 -12.59
CA PHE A 358 -9.02 -9.94 -13.00
C PHE A 358 -8.48 -9.92 -14.42
N LEU A 359 -8.63 -8.76 -15.04
CA LEU A 359 -8.04 -8.41 -16.32
C LEU A 359 -7.62 -6.94 -16.27
N ARG A 360 -6.46 -6.63 -16.85
CA ARG A 360 -6.00 -5.28 -17.12
C ARG A 360 -5.32 -5.24 -18.48
N ALA A 361 -5.49 -4.12 -19.18
CA ALA A 361 -4.78 -3.83 -20.41
C ALA A 361 -4.23 -2.41 -20.37
N ASP A 362 -2.96 -2.23 -20.72
CA ASP A 362 -2.30 -0.93 -20.83
C ASP A 362 -1.75 -0.76 -22.24
N SER A 363 -2.08 0.33 -22.90
CA SER A 363 -1.49 0.73 -24.19
C SER A 363 -0.54 1.90 -23.95
N VAL A 364 0.74 1.70 -24.24
CA VAL A 364 1.81 2.69 -24.05
C VAL A 364 2.27 3.15 -25.43
N THR A 365 2.15 4.45 -25.68
CA THR A 365 2.44 5.07 -26.98
C THR A 365 3.25 6.35 -26.82
N GLY A 366 3.82 6.84 -27.93
CA GLY A 366 4.59 8.07 -27.98
C GLY A 366 6.08 7.82 -28.21
N ASP A 367 6.87 8.81 -27.85
CA ASP A 367 8.32 8.79 -28.04
C ASP A 367 9.01 8.01 -26.91
N LEU A 368 9.03 6.67 -27.04
CA LEU A 368 9.59 5.79 -26.03
C LEU A 368 11.12 5.65 -26.14
N GLY A 369 11.70 5.96 -27.30
CA GLY A 369 13.12 5.79 -27.59
C GLY A 369 13.88 7.10 -27.65
N GLY A 370 15.16 7.09 -27.31
CA GLY A 370 16.12 8.12 -27.70
C GLY A 370 16.62 9.06 -26.61
N VAL A 371 16.03 9.09 -25.44
CA VAL A 371 16.60 9.78 -24.27
C VAL A 371 16.74 8.75 -23.16
N GLU A 372 17.71 8.87 -22.30
CA GLU A 372 17.76 8.11 -21.02
C GLU A 372 16.55 8.48 -20.17
N THR A 373 15.43 7.91 -20.48
CA THR A 373 14.13 8.37 -20.01
C THR A 373 13.71 7.72 -18.73
N GLY A 374 14.50 6.77 -18.21
CA GLY A 374 13.99 5.88 -17.20
C GLY A 374 12.71 5.17 -17.63
N LEU A 375 12.28 5.30 -18.88
CA LEU A 375 11.41 4.33 -19.49
C LEU A 375 12.19 3.04 -19.68
N PRO A 376 11.52 1.91 -19.66
CA PRO A 376 12.18 0.63 -19.64
C PRO A 376 13.05 0.41 -20.88
N GLY A 377 14.27 0.86 -20.80
CA GLY A 377 15.39 0.19 -21.40
C GLY A 377 15.73 -0.95 -20.44
N ALA A 378 16.80 -1.64 -20.70
CA ALA A 378 17.24 -2.81 -19.94
C ALA A 378 17.29 -2.69 -18.40
N GLU A 379 17.09 -1.52 -17.83
CA GLU A 379 17.08 -1.26 -16.40
C GLU A 379 15.67 -0.96 -15.85
N GLY A 380 14.63 -1.14 -16.66
CA GLY A 380 13.42 -0.41 -16.46
C GLY A 380 12.52 -0.87 -15.37
N ILE A 381 12.12 -2.08 -15.31
CA ILE A 381 11.15 -2.59 -14.35
C ILE A 381 11.82 -3.70 -13.58
N ASP A 382 11.71 -3.70 -12.29
CA ASP A 382 12.40 -4.65 -11.41
C ASP A 382 12.17 -6.11 -11.79
N TYR A 383 11.18 -6.42 -12.63
CA TYR A 383 10.80 -7.77 -13.04
C TYR A 383 10.23 -7.87 -14.48
N TRP A 384 10.28 -6.78 -15.26
CA TRP A 384 9.93 -6.78 -16.66
C TRP A 384 10.99 -6.05 -17.45
N LEU A 385 11.58 -6.75 -18.38
CA LEU A 385 12.58 -6.19 -19.28
C LEU A 385 11.90 -5.72 -20.57
N LEU A 386 11.15 -4.60 -20.48
CA LEU A 386 10.46 -4.02 -21.63
C LEU A 386 11.42 -3.30 -22.57
N SER A 387 11.11 -3.34 -23.85
CA SER A 387 11.81 -2.51 -24.84
C SER A 387 11.15 -1.15 -24.99
N SER A 388 11.95 -0.09 -25.05
CA SER A 388 11.51 1.27 -25.38
C SER A 388 11.56 1.57 -26.90
N GLN A 389 11.93 0.60 -27.74
CA GLN A 389 12.11 0.81 -29.18
C GLN A 389 10.81 0.73 -29.97
N SER A 390 9.71 0.36 -29.36
CA SER A 390 8.40 0.25 -29.98
C SER A 390 7.29 0.54 -28.99
N PRO A 391 6.23 1.25 -29.36
CA PRO A 391 4.97 1.24 -28.61
C PRO A 391 4.49 -0.18 -28.37
N PHE A 392 3.77 -0.38 -27.25
CA PHE A 392 3.32 -1.72 -26.87
C PHE A 392 2.01 -1.70 -26.10
N THR A 393 1.39 -2.86 -26.04
CA THR A 393 0.24 -3.14 -25.17
C THR A 393 0.59 -4.25 -24.21
N THR A 394 0.35 -4.00 -22.92
CA THR A 394 0.49 -4.99 -21.84
C THR A 394 -0.88 -5.56 -21.50
N TRP A 395 -0.97 -6.87 -21.33
CA TRP A 395 -2.14 -7.59 -20.85
C TRP A 395 -1.79 -8.33 -19.57
N ILE A 396 -2.62 -8.18 -18.55
CA ILE A 396 -2.47 -8.87 -17.27
C ILE A 396 -3.81 -9.54 -16.97
N LEU A 397 -3.81 -10.86 -16.84
CA LEU A 397 -5.01 -11.62 -16.56
C LEU A 397 -4.74 -12.73 -15.55
N GLY A 398 -5.72 -13.04 -14.72
CA GLY A 398 -5.57 -14.09 -13.72
C GLY A 398 -6.74 -14.21 -12.77
N GLY A 399 -6.51 -15.01 -11.75
CA GLY A 399 -7.43 -15.17 -10.64
C GLY A 399 -6.69 -15.14 -9.31
N GLU A 400 -7.39 -14.80 -8.25
CA GLU A 400 -6.85 -14.78 -6.90
C GLU A 400 -7.72 -15.63 -5.98
N TRP A 401 -7.09 -16.48 -5.16
CA TRP A 401 -7.71 -17.25 -4.09
C TRP A 401 -7.27 -16.74 -2.73
N TYR A 402 -8.22 -16.50 -1.85
CA TYR A 402 -7.99 -16.16 -0.45
C TYR A 402 -7.97 -17.43 0.40
N LEU A 403 -6.78 -18.01 0.63
CA LEU A 403 -6.59 -19.15 1.54
C LEU A 403 -6.92 -18.72 2.98
N HIS A 404 -6.63 -17.46 3.28
CA HIS A 404 -6.96 -16.74 4.51
C HIS A 404 -7.11 -15.26 4.14
N PRO A 405 -7.84 -14.42 4.86
CA PRO A 405 -7.88 -12.97 4.59
C PRO A 405 -6.49 -12.32 4.45
N ALA A 406 -5.50 -12.85 5.18
CA ALA A 406 -4.12 -12.39 5.13
C ALA A 406 -3.22 -13.17 4.16
N VAL A 407 -3.69 -14.23 3.49
CA VAL A 407 -2.86 -15.10 2.62
C VAL A 407 -3.58 -15.39 1.31
N ARG A 408 -2.93 -15.10 0.20
CA ARG A 408 -3.49 -15.22 -1.14
C ARG A 408 -2.54 -15.92 -2.09
N LEU A 409 -3.10 -16.64 -3.05
CA LEU A 409 -2.41 -17.23 -4.18
C LEU A 409 -3.09 -16.79 -5.48
N SER A 410 -2.29 -16.39 -6.45
CA SER A 410 -2.82 -15.78 -7.68
C SER A 410 -2.04 -16.28 -8.91
N PRO A 411 -2.53 -17.32 -9.61
CA PRO A 411 -2.03 -17.64 -10.93
C PRO A 411 -2.39 -16.50 -11.89
N ASN A 412 -1.39 -16.02 -12.63
CA ASN A 412 -1.59 -14.95 -13.58
C ASN A 412 -0.66 -15.10 -14.79
N LEU A 413 -1.08 -14.46 -15.89
CA LEU A 413 -0.35 -14.35 -17.13
C LEU A 413 -0.19 -12.87 -17.45
N GLU A 414 1.02 -12.48 -17.78
CA GLU A 414 1.35 -11.15 -18.26
C GLU A 414 1.96 -11.26 -19.66
N MET A 415 1.45 -10.46 -20.58
CA MET A 415 1.89 -10.43 -21.99
C MET A 415 2.15 -8.99 -22.40
N VAL A 416 3.24 -8.77 -23.10
CA VAL A 416 3.53 -7.51 -23.78
C VAL A 416 3.57 -7.78 -25.27
N ARG A 417 2.84 -7.01 -26.05
CA ARG A 417 2.85 -7.06 -27.48
C ARG A 417 3.31 -5.73 -28.05
N TYR A 418 4.41 -5.75 -28.76
CA TYR A 418 5.01 -4.60 -29.43
C TYR A 418 4.34 -4.33 -30.78
N GLU A 419 4.17 -3.08 -31.16
CA GLU A 419 3.61 -2.67 -32.45
C GLU A 419 4.56 -3.00 -33.61
N SER A 420 5.86 -2.82 -33.39
CA SER A 420 6.91 -3.22 -34.30
C SER A 420 7.91 -4.13 -33.59
N GLU A 421 8.77 -4.80 -34.35
CA GLU A 421 9.87 -5.59 -33.80
C GLU A 421 10.83 -4.66 -33.05
N PRO A 422 11.05 -4.85 -31.73
CA PRO A 422 11.96 -3.99 -30.97
C PRO A 422 13.39 -4.02 -31.46
N ASP A 423 13.86 -5.17 -31.95
CA ASP A 423 15.18 -5.36 -32.57
C ASP A 423 15.09 -6.27 -33.79
N PRO A 424 14.64 -5.75 -34.96
CA PRO A 424 14.47 -6.55 -36.14
C PRO A 424 15.78 -7.03 -36.75
N THR A 425 16.90 -6.43 -36.38
CA THR A 425 18.23 -6.79 -36.88
C THR A 425 18.75 -8.08 -36.26
N ASN A 426 18.64 -8.18 -34.93
CA ASN A 426 19.16 -9.31 -34.17
C ASN A 426 18.10 -10.38 -33.92
N PHE A 427 16.83 -9.96 -33.73
CA PHE A 427 15.73 -10.84 -33.36
C PHE A 427 14.50 -10.64 -34.28
N PRO A 428 14.62 -10.95 -35.58
CA PRO A 428 13.51 -10.75 -36.50
C PRO A 428 12.32 -11.65 -36.17
N GLY A 429 11.10 -11.09 -36.30
CA GLY A 429 9.85 -11.81 -36.05
C GLY A 429 9.42 -11.78 -34.59
N ARG A 430 10.20 -11.28 -33.65
CA ARG A 430 9.87 -11.27 -32.21
C ARG A 430 9.23 -9.98 -31.80
N ARG A 431 7.96 -10.05 -31.42
CA ARG A 431 7.11 -8.90 -31.01
C ARG A 431 6.39 -9.10 -29.68
N GLN A 432 6.75 -10.12 -28.92
CA GLN A 432 6.00 -10.47 -27.72
C GLN A 432 6.91 -10.92 -26.60
N ASP A 433 6.53 -10.53 -25.37
CA ASP A 433 7.02 -11.10 -24.13
C ASP A 433 5.85 -11.72 -23.40
N SER A 434 6.05 -12.88 -22.79
CA SER A 434 5.02 -13.60 -22.06
C SER A 434 5.59 -14.25 -20.81
N LEU A 435 4.95 -13.98 -19.69
CA LEU A 435 5.37 -14.36 -18.35
C LEU A 435 4.21 -14.98 -17.59
N LEU A 436 4.38 -16.23 -17.18
CA LEU A 436 3.47 -16.91 -16.26
C LEU A 436 3.97 -16.74 -14.84
N ARG A 437 3.06 -16.44 -13.93
CA ARG A 437 3.34 -16.36 -12.48
C ARG A 437 2.31 -17.12 -11.65
N LEU A 438 2.79 -17.68 -10.56
CA LEU A 438 1.99 -18.00 -9.39
C LEU A 438 2.41 -17.04 -8.28
N THR A 439 1.69 -15.96 -8.15
CA THR A 439 1.97 -14.94 -7.12
C THR A 439 1.45 -15.41 -5.78
N PHE A 440 2.29 -15.31 -4.75
CA PHE A 440 1.93 -15.52 -3.35
C PHE A 440 2.03 -14.20 -2.59
N PHE A 441 1.07 -13.97 -1.70
CA PHE A 441 0.96 -12.74 -0.92
C PHE A 441 0.51 -13.07 0.49
N TRP A 442 1.10 -12.39 1.50
CA TRP A 442 0.60 -12.41 2.87
C TRP A 442 0.92 -11.14 3.65
N THR A 443 0.12 -10.91 4.72
CA THR A 443 0.26 -9.78 5.66
C THR A 443 0.20 -10.29 7.10
N PHE A 444 0.76 -9.52 8.04
CA PHE A 444 0.64 -9.74 9.48
C PHE A 444 0.60 -8.41 10.25
#